data_b7928dbc3c687b19b673bec564901c5e
#
_entry.id   b7928dbc3c687b19b673bec564901c5e
#
_cell.length_a   1.000
_cell.length_b   1.000
_cell.length_c   1.000
_cell.angle_alpha   90.00
_cell.angle_beta   90.00
_cell.angle_gamma   90.00
#
_symmetry.space_group_name_H-M   'P 1'
#
loop_
_entity.id
_entity.type
_entity.pdbx_description
1 polymer ?
#
loop_
_entity_poly.entity_id
_entity_poly.type
_entity_poly.pdbx_seq_one_letter_code
_entity_poly.pdbx_strand_id
1 'polypeptide(L)'
;MPTTVHDFDWPDRVVVGTVGVPGQRTFYLQARAGKQLISIAMEKLQADQLAEKIDEILDQLMTVDGNPFHVPANTPLELVDNDDLDEVEEQFRAGVMSLGWDPTTSQVVIEAYP
;
A
#
# COMPACT_ATOMS: atom_id res chain seq x y z
N MET A 1 3.32 17.06 -22.13
CA MET A 1 2.33 16.05 -21.74
C MET A 1 1.82 16.35 -20.36
N PRO A 2 0.52 16.47 -20.16
CA PRO A 2 0.01 16.63 -18.82
C PRO A 2 0.29 15.37 -18.00
N THR A 3 0.73 15.56 -16.77
CA THR A 3 0.93 14.48 -15.81
C THR A 3 -0.35 14.34 -15.00
N THR A 4 -0.90 13.14 -14.99
CA THR A 4 -2.04 12.83 -14.13
C THR A 4 -1.53 12.33 -12.78
N VAL A 5 -1.97 12.98 -11.71
CA VAL A 5 -1.60 12.59 -10.35
C VAL A 5 -2.87 12.14 -9.61
N HIS A 6 -2.78 10.98 -8.99
CA HIS A 6 -3.85 10.45 -8.14
C HIS A 6 -3.35 10.50 -6.69
N ASP A 7 -3.90 11.45 -5.91
CA ASP A 7 -3.56 11.60 -4.50
C ASP A 7 -4.66 11.03 -3.63
N PHE A 8 -4.27 10.16 -2.70
CA PHE A 8 -5.17 9.62 -1.69
C PHE A 8 -4.64 10.01 -0.31
N ASP A 9 -5.27 11.00 0.31
CA ASP A 9 -4.97 11.40 1.68
C ASP A 9 -5.98 10.74 2.61
N TRP A 10 -5.47 9.94 3.56
CA TRP A 10 -6.29 9.14 4.46
C TRP A 10 -7.29 8.23 3.71
N PRO A 11 -6.82 7.33 2.82
CA PRO A 11 -7.72 6.45 2.08
C PRO A 11 -8.49 5.52 3.01
N ASP A 12 -9.68 5.11 2.56
CA ASP A 12 -10.53 4.18 3.32
C ASP A 12 -9.95 2.77 3.31
N ARG A 13 -9.23 2.40 2.25
CA ARG A 13 -8.65 1.08 2.08
C ARG A 13 -7.41 1.16 1.20
N VAL A 14 -6.34 0.51 1.64
CA VAL A 14 -5.14 0.28 0.81
C VAL A 14 -4.74 -1.18 0.98
N VAL A 15 -4.75 -1.92 -0.10
CA VAL A 15 -4.44 -3.35 -0.07
C VAL A 15 -3.58 -3.76 -1.27
N VAL A 16 -2.85 -4.84 -1.10
CA VAL A 16 -2.20 -5.56 -2.21
C VAL A 16 -2.93 -6.87 -2.39
N GLY A 17 -3.34 -7.15 -3.59
CA GLY A 17 -4.02 -8.39 -3.91
C GLY A 17 -3.62 -8.91 -5.28
N THR A 18 -4.22 -10.03 -5.67
CA THR A 18 -3.89 -10.69 -6.93
C THR A 18 -5.15 -10.99 -7.72
N VAL A 19 -5.02 -10.96 -9.05
CA VAL A 19 -6.04 -11.42 -9.99
C VAL A 19 -5.43 -12.49 -10.89
N GLY A 20 -6.13 -13.58 -11.09
CA GLY A 20 -5.70 -14.68 -11.93
C GLY A 20 -5.38 -15.94 -11.15
N VAL A 21 -4.98 -16.98 -11.88
CA VAL A 21 -4.63 -18.28 -11.31
C VAL A 21 -3.14 -18.35 -10.98
N PRO A 22 -2.70 -19.26 -10.09
CA PRO A 22 -1.29 -19.45 -9.79
C PRO A 22 -0.45 -19.62 -11.07
N GLY A 23 0.67 -18.87 -11.14
CA GLY A 23 1.53 -18.85 -12.32
C GLY A 23 1.15 -17.81 -13.36
N GLN A 24 -0.06 -17.27 -13.31
CA GLN A 24 -0.56 -16.23 -14.22
C GLN A 24 -1.23 -15.09 -13.46
N ARG A 25 -0.79 -14.84 -12.24
CA ARG A 25 -1.37 -13.79 -11.39
C ARG A 25 -0.77 -12.43 -11.72
N THR A 26 -1.62 -11.42 -11.68
CA THR A 26 -1.20 -10.02 -11.66
C THR A 26 -1.38 -9.49 -10.25
N PHE A 27 -0.35 -8.85 -9.71
CA PHE A 27 -0.41 -8.18 -8.42
C PHE A 27 -0.86 -6.75 -8.60
N TYR A 28 -1.74 -6.29 -7.71
CA TYR A 28 -2.24 -4.93 -7.73
C TYR A 28 -2.12 -4.28 -6.35
N LEU A 29 -1.66 -3.04 -6.34
CA LEU A 29 -1.85 -2.14 -5.22
C LEU A 29 -3.14 -1.39 -5.49
N GLN A 30 -4.11 -1.50 -4.58
CA GLN A 30 -5.41 -0.86 -4.74
C GLN A 30 -5.67 0.11 -3.59
N ALA A 31 -6.07 1.33 -3.92
CA ALA A 31 -6.43 2.36 -2.96
C ALA A 31 -7.83 2.87 -3.25
N ARG A 32 -8.61 3.05 -2.20
CA ARG A 32 -9.97 3.58 -2.28
C ARG A 32 -10.16 4.71 -1.28
N ALA A 33 -10.78 5.79 -1.74
CA ALA A 33 -11.19 6.90 -0.90
C ALA A 33 -12.54 7.42 -1.42
N GLY A 34 -13.62 7.18 -0.65
CA GLY A 34 -14.97 7.49 -1.09
C GLY A 34 -15.32 6.76 -2.38
N LYS A 35 -15.59 7.51 -3.44
CA LYS A 35 -15.90 6.97 -4.77
C LYS A 35 -14.67 6.79 -5.65
N GLN A 36 -13.51 7.27 -5.22
CA GLN A 36 -12.27 7.11 -5.96
C GLN A 36 -11.67 5.74 -5.69
N LEU A 37 -11.30 5.06 -6.76
CA LEU A 37 -10.63 3.77 -6.71
C LEU A 37 -9.52 3.76 -7.73
N ILE A 38 -8.32 3.39 -7.32
CA ILE A 38 -7.19 3.23 -8.24
C ILE A 38 -6.56 1.86 -8.05
N SER A 39 -6.21 1.22 -9.15
CA SER A 39 -5.51 -0.06 -9.16
C SER A 39 -4.25 0.06 -9.99
N ILE A 40 -3.12 -0.28 -9.40
CA ILE A 40 -1.80 -0.18 -10.01
C ILE A 40 -1.21 -1.57 -10.09
N ALA A 41 -0.88 -2.02 -11.31
CA ALA A 41 -0.24 -3.31 -11.50
C ALA A 41 1.22 -3.26 -11.05
N MET A 42 1.72 -4.34 -10.47
CA MET A 42 3.10 -4.44 -10.05
C MET A 42 3.62 -5.88 -10.19
N GLU A 43 4.95 -6.02 -10.19
CA GLU A 43 5.59 -7.33 -10.15
C GLU A 43 5.56 -7.91 -8.74
N LYS A 44 5.62 -9.22 -8.62
CA LYS A 44 5.67 -9.89 -7.32
C LYS A 44 6.81 -9.37 -6.45
N LEU A 45 7.98 -9.14 -7.04
CA LEU A 45 9.13 -8.62 -6.31
C LEU A 45 8.85 -7.23 -5.73
N GLN A 46 8.14 -6.38 -6.47
CA GLN A 46 7.74 -5.05 -5.99
C GLN A 46 6.79 -5.17 -4.80
N ALA A 47 5.83 -6.10 -4.86
CA ALA A 47 4.90 -6.35 -3.76
C ALA A 47 5.65 -6.84 -2.51
N ASP A 48 6.60 -7.76 -2.68
CA ASP A 48 7.41 -8.29 -1.58
C ASP A 48 8.26 -7.18 -0.95
N GLN A 49 8.89 -6.34 -1.76
CA GLN A 49 9.69 -5.21 -1.28
C GLN A 49 8.86 -4.17 -0.56
N LEU A 50 7.65 -3.91 -1.04
CA LEU A 50 6.72 -2.98 -0.40
C LEU A 50 6.35 -3.47 1.01
N ALA A 51 6.00 -4.74 1.15
CA ALA A 51 5.68 -5.35 2.44
C ALA A 51 6.87 -5.26 3.41
N GLU A 52 8.07 -5.59 2.94
CA GLU A 52 9.30 -5.55 3.72
C GLU A 52 9.61 -4.14 4.22
N LYS A 53 9.45 -3.13 3.36
CA LYS A 53 9.67 -1.73 3.71
C LYS A 53 8.65 -1.21 4.72
N ILE A 54 7.39 -1.61 4.60
CA ILE A 54 6.36 -1.26 5.58
C ILE A 54 6.72 -1.83 6.94
N ASP A 55 7.13 -3.09 7.01
CA ASP A 55 7.54 -3.74 8.24
C ASP A 55 8.74 -3.02 8.87
N GLU A 56 9.74 -2.62 8.09
CA GLU A 56 10.89 -1.86 8.58
C GLU A 56 10.46 -0.53 9.22
N ILE A 57 9.56 0.21 8.56
CA ILE A 57 9.07 1.49 9.08
C ILE A 57 8.31 1.28 10.40
N LEU A 58 7.43 0.30 10.45
CA LEU A 58 6.65 0.00 11.66
C LEU A 58 7.56 -0.45 12.80
N ASP A 59 8.59 -1.25 12.53
CA ASP A 59 9.57 -1.66 13.53
C ASP A 59 10.33 -0.45 14.09
N GLN A 60 10.75 0.47 13.24
CA GLN A 60 11.42 1.70 13.67
C GLN A 60 10.52 2.56 14.55
N LEU A 61 9.26 2.70 14.19
CA LEU A 61 8.28 3.47 14.97
C LEU A 61 8.03 2.82 16.34
N MET A 62 8.02 1.49 16.39
CA MET A 62 7.81 0.75 17.64
C MET A 62 8.98 0.93 18.61
N THR A 63 10.19 1.19 18.12
CA THR A 63 11.38 1.40 18.97
C THR A 63 11.49 2.80 19.55
N VAL A 64 10.65 3.74 19.11
CA VAL A 64 10.61 5.08 19.72
C VAL A 64 10.13 4.97 21.15
N ASP A 65 10.77 5.70 22.08
CA ASP A 65 10.45 5.66 23.51
C ASP A 65 8.96 5.84 23.77
N GLY A 66 8.37 4.88 24.48
CA GLY A 66 6.95 4.89 24.84
C GLY A 66 6.02 4.48 23.72
N ASN A 67 6.54 4.09 22.53
CA ASN A 67 5.75 3.70 21.37
C ASN A 67 4.55 4.66 21.15
N PRO A 68 4.81 5.98 20.90
CA PRO A 68 3.74 6.98 20.85
C PRO A 68 2.75 6.77 19.71
N PHE A 69 3.11 5.98 18.71
CA PHE A 69 2.25 5.68 17.57
C PHE A 69 1.41 4.42 17.80
N HIS A 70 1.55 3.78 18.96
CA HIS A 70 0.80 2.57 19.35
C HIS A 70 0.91 1.44 18.30
N VAL A 71 2.13 1.25 17.76
CA VAL A 71 2.37 0.18 16.78
C VAL A 71 2.37 -1.17 17.52
N PRO A 72 1.46 -2.10 17.19
CA PRO A 72 1.43 -3.41 17.82
C PRO A 72 2.58 -4.29 17.32
N ALA A 73 3.03 -5.22 18.17
CA ALA A 73 4.09 -6.16 17.81
C ALA A 73 3.66 -7.11 16.68
N ASN A 74 2.38 -7.44 16.62
CA ASN A 74 1.80 -8.28 15.58
C ASN A 74 0.55 -7.59 15.05
N THR A 75 0.15 -7.91 13.80
CA THR A 75 -1.08 -7.37 13.23
C THR A 75 -2.28 -7.87 14.02
N PRO A 76 -3.09 -6.99 14.63
CA PRO A 76 -4.33 -7.40 15.27
C PRO A 76 -5.28 -8.05 14.27
N LEU A 77 -5.98 -9.12 14.69
CA LEU A 77 -6.89 -9.84 13.79
C LEU A 77 -7.99 -8.95 13.21
N GLU A 78 -8.47 -7.99 13.96
CA GLU A 78 -9.51 -7.05 13.52
C GLU A 78 -9.02 -6.09 12.43
N LEU A 79 -7.70 -5.95 12.23
CA LEU A 79 -7.13 -5.11 11.18
C LEU A 79 -6.68 -5.89 9.95
N VAL A 80 -6.81 -7.22 9.98
CA VAL A 80 -6.45 -8.05 8.82
C VAL A 80 -7.55 -7.93 7.77
N ASP A 81 -7.17 -7.49 6.56
CA ASP A 81 -8.06 -7.36 5.43
C ASP A 81 -7.78 -8.50 4.44
N ASN A 82 -8.64 -9.51 4.45
CA ASN A 82 -8.58 -10.66 3.55
C ASN A 82 -9.66 -10.61 2.47
N ASP A 83 -10.37 -9.49 2.35
CA ASP A 83 -11.39 -9.33 1.34
C ASP A 83 -10.76 -9.28 -0.05
N ASP A 84 -11.52 -9.73 -1.05
CA ASP A 84 -11.11 -9.63 -2.44
C ASP A 84 -10.90 -8.16 -2.83
N LEU A 85 -10.11 -7.94 -3.88
CA LEU A 85 -9.98 -6.62 -4.47
C LEU A 85 -11.34 -6.14 -4.95
N ASP A 86 -11.57 -4.83 -4.86
CA ASP A 86 -12.67 -4.20 -5.58
C ASP A 86 -12.46 -4.38 -7.08
N GLU A 87 -13.45 -4.07 -7.90
CA GLU A 87 -13.33 -4.19 -9.35
C GLU A 87 -12.05 -3.54 -9.85
N VAL A 88 -11.19 -4.32 -10.52
CA VAL A 88 -9.87 -3.86 -10.94
C VAL A 88 -9.95 -3.21 -12.32
N GLU A 89 -9.56 -1.93 -12.36
CA GLU A 89 -9.31 -1.21 -13.59
C GLU A 89 -7.88 -0.68 -13.53
N GLU A 90 -6.97 -1.31 -14.27
CA GLU A 90 -5.55 -0.98 -14.21
C GLU A 90 -5.28 0.43 -14.75
N GLN A 91 -4.75 1.31 -13.90
CA GLN A 91 -4.39 2.68 -14.27
C GLN A 91 -3.03 2.73 -14.97
N PHE A 92 -2.06 2.04 -14.40
CA PHE A 92 -0.74 1.88 -14.98
C PHE A 92 -0.01 0.73 -14.26
N ARG A 93 1.12 0.34 -14.84
CA ARG A 93 2.04 -0.61 -14.20
C ARG A 93 3.17 0.16 -13.54
N ALA A 94 3.42 -0.13 -12.28
CA ALA A 94 4.47 0.56 -11.53
C ALA A 94 5.85 0.22 -12.09
N GLY A 95 6.62 1.25 -12.42
CA GLY A 95 8.04 1.13 -12.74
C GLY A 95 8.87 1.39 -11.49
N VAL A 96 8.62 2.51 -10.83
CA VAL A 96 9.32 2.90 -9.61
C VAL A 96 8.30 3.08 -8.50
N MET A 97 8.61 2.53 -7.32
CA MET A 97 7.81 2.72 -6.11
C MET A 97 8.73 3.21 -5.00
N SER A 98 8.23 4.15 -4.20
CA SER A 98 8.93 4.60 -3.01
C SER A 98 7.99 4.57 -1.81
N LEU A 99 8.59 4.42 -0.64
CA LEU A 99 7.88 4.36 0.62
C LEU A 99 8.60 5.25 1.62
N GLY A 100 7.85 6.02 2.38
CA GLY A 100 8.41 6.87 3.39
C GLY A 100 7.46 7.07 4.56
N TRP A 101 7.95 7.80 5.54
CA TRP A 101 7.20 8.19 6.71
C TRP A 101 7.10 9.71 6.76
N ASP A 102 5.87 10.23 6.88
CA ASP A 102 5.62 11.65 7.06
C ASP A 102 5.34 11.92 8.54
N PRO A 103 6.30 12.52 9.28
CA PRO A 103 6.11 12.80 10.69
C PRO A 103 5.10 13.91 10.96
N THR A 104 4.85 14.77 9.98
CA THR A 104 3.88 15.87 10.10
C THR A 104 2.47 15.34 10.20
N THR A 105 2.14 14.33 9.41
CA THR A 105 0.80 13.75 9.35
C THR A 105 0.72 12.38 10.04
N SER A 106 1.86 11.82 10.48
CA SER A 106 1.97 10.47 11.04
C SER A 106 1.43 9.41 10.08
N GLN A 107 1.83 9.51 8.82
CA GLN A 107 1.39 8.61 7.75
C GLN A 107 2.57 7.90 7.10
N VAL A 108 2.35 6.64 6.76
CA VAL A 108 3.17 5.95 5.77
C VAL A 108 2.72 6.44 4.39
N VAL A 109 3.68 6.88 3.58
CA VAL A 109 3.40 7.42 2.24
C VAL A 109 3.96 6.47 1.20
N ILE A 110 3.09 6.02 0.30
CA ILE A 110 3.46 5.17 -0.83
C ILE A 110 3.34 6.00 -2.10
N GLU A 111 4.40 6.04 -2.89
CA GLU A 111 4.41 6.70 -4.18
C GLU A 111 4.73 5.67 -5.26
N ALA A 112 3.96 5.68 -6.34
CA ALA A 112 4.16 4.78 -7.47
C ALA A 112 4.15 5.56 -8.78
N TYR A 113 5.10 5.25 -9.66
CA TYR A 113 5.26 5.91 -10.95
C TYR A 113 5.32 4.88 -12.07
N PRO A 114 4.79 5.20 -13.26
CA PRO A 114 4.86 4.31 -14.41
C PRO A 114 6.27 3.94 -14.82
#